data_d05d3aa63c7a4df2970c12d43c82d976
#
_entry.id   d05d3aa63c7a4df2970c12d43c82d976
#
_cell.length_a   1.000
_cell.length_b   1.000
_cell.length_c   1.000
_cell.angle_alpha   90.00
_cell.angle_beta   90.00
_cell.angle_gamma   90.00
#
_symmetry.space_group_name_H-M   'P 1'
#
loop_
_entity.id
_entity.type
_entity.pdbx_description
1 polymer ?
#
loop_
_entity_poly.entity_id
_entity_poly.type
_entity_poly.pdbx_seq_one_letter_code
_entity_poly.pdbx_strand_id
1 'polypeptide(L)'
;MNNRLRKITIVGGGTAGWMTALLLETVISRTTPPKDCPHICLIESPNIATVGVGEATVPRMPVTIRQAGISEKDFFRETNATFKLGVKFCNWNNDAKGNRIDYVNPFAHGQTLLGLEAAEYFLRFGNGDRDFTQSISPHDDLGRLCKGARQLGQPEFEQRFGYAYHLDAVKFAGMLSKVCTKRGVEHILDEVQSVELDEQGNVSHLMLERAGRHDIEMVIDCTGFRGLIINQALGEPFNDYSEYLPNDRAMALQIEHPNPEKIESLTRSTALGAGWTWRVPLYNRVGTGYVYSSAHRTDDQAADEYLEWLGDSGKGATPRVIPMRVGRVRNAWVKNCLAVGLSGGFIEPLESTAIHMIDHAVRWFAEHLPTREIEPALRARYNRQVNKLYDEVLDFICLHYRLGNRTNDQYWIDARTEMKIPDGLAENLELWQYRLPVEHDIEFATLFNYRVYQTVLLGKQVYDTGYGPDIRERLRPLKKPIWFQWWKGAKVDLAQILKSMPDHKTLLRDIRGELDQPAFGMAAMAPTVAMPGAAPAPAMLQNMPNLAEIQSGKKDLQLF
;
A
#
# COMPACT_ATOMS: atom_id res chain seq x y z
N MET A 1 -13.46 -32.82 -23.85
CA MET A 1 -13.64 -32.82 -22.37
C MET A 1 -13.36 -31.39 -21.86
N ASN A 2 -14.16 -30.93 -20.91
CA ASN A 2 -13.99 -29.55 -20.40
C ASN A 2 -12.72 -29.49 -19.54
N ASN A 3 -11.62 -28.94 -20.08
CA ASN A 3 -10.31 -28.84 -19.38
C ASN A 3 -10.24 -27.62 -18.43
N ARG A 4 -11.39 -27.05 -18.05
CA ARG A 4 -11.44 -25.89 -17.15
C ARG A 4 -11.15 -26.28 -15.71
N LEU A 5 -10.49 -25.39 -14.99
CA LEU A 5 -10.31 -25.46 -13.55
C LEU A 5 -11.68 -25.42 -12.85
N ARG A 6 -11.94 -26.36 -11.96
CA ARG A 6 -13.22 -26.49 -11.27
C ARG A 6 -13.15 -26.14 -9.79
N LYS A 7 -11.95 -26.16 -9.22
CA LYS A 7 -11.74 -25.92 -7.78
C LYS A 7 -10.47 -25.11 -7.53
N ILE A 8 -10.60 -24.07 -6.73
CA ILE A 8 -9.49 -23.28 -6.20
C ILE A 8 -9.56 -23.35 -4.69
N THR A 9 -8.51 -23.89 -4.06
CA THR A 9 -8.39 -23.97 -2.60
C THR A 9 -7.43 -22.90 -2.12
N ILE A 10 -7.84 -22.06 -1.18
CA ILE A 10 -7.01 -21.06 -0.51
C ILE A 10 -6.70 -21.57 0.88
N VAL A 11 -5.44 -21.54 1.31
CA VAL A 11 -5.01 -21.99 2.64
C VAL A 11 -4.47 -20.80 3.43
N GLY A 12 -5.18 -20.43 4.50
CA GLY A 12 -4.86 -19.30 5.38
C GLY A 12 -5.98 -18.27 5.42
N GLY A 13 -6.53 -17.99 6.61
CA GLY A 13 -7.70 -17.11 6.85
C GLY A 13 -7.34 -15.66 7.23
N GLY A 14 -6.09 -15.23 7.04
CA GLY A 14 -5.69 -13.84 7.26
C GLY A 14 -6.13 -12.89 6.12
N THR A 15 -5.68 -11.64 6.19
CA THR A 15 -5.96 -10.61 5.16
C THR A 15 -5.66 -11.11 3.74
N ALA A 16 -4.52 -11.79 3.53
CA ALA A 16 -4.13 -12.28 2.21
C ALA A 16 -5.12 -13.33 1.66
N GLY A 17 -5.53 -14.29 2.48
CA GLY A 17 -6.46 -15.35 2.04
C GLY A 17 -7.85 -14.80 1.72
N TRP A 18 -8.41 -13.99 2.62
CA TRP A 18 -9.75 -13.43 2.39
C TRP A 18 -9.77 -12.37 1.27
N MET A 19 -8.71 -11.57 1.09
CA MET A 19 -8.59 -10.73 -0.11
C MET A 19 -8.48 -11.54 -1.39
N THR A 20 -7.74 -12.65 -1.36
CA THR A 20 -7.64 -13.58 -2.49
C THR A 20 -9.02 -14.13 -2.85
N ALA A 21 -9.77 -14.61 -1.86
CA ALA A 21 -11.12 -15.12 -2.07
C ALA A 21 -12.06 -14.03 -2.65
N LEU A 22 -12.05 -12.82 -2.09
CA LEU A 22 -12.87 -11.70 -2.55
C LEU A 22 -12.55 -11.31 -4.00
N LEU A 23 -11.28 -11.16 -4.34
CA LEU A 23 -10.85 -10.71 -5.67
C LEU A 23 -11.15 -11.76 -6.72
N LEU A 24 -10.86 -13.03 -6.46
CA LEU A 24 -11.18 -14.13 -7.37
C LEU A 24 -12.69 -14.27 -7.57
N GLU A 25 -13.46 -14.29 -6.49
CA GLU A 25 -14.94 -14.34 -6.58
C GLU A 25 -15.45 -13.17 -7.41
N THR A 26 -15.01 -11.94 -7.11
CA THR A 26 -15.47 -10.73 -7.79
C THR A 26 -15.15 -10.73 -9.29
N VAL A 27 -13.96 -11.17 -9.69
CA VAL A 27 -13.58 -11.22 -11.12
C VAL A 27 -14.29 -12.37 -11.82
N ILE A 28 -14.23 -13.57 -11.26
CA ILE A 28 -14.75 -14.79 -11.88
C ILE A 28 -16.28 -14.73 -12.02
N SER A 29 -17.00 -14.35 -10.96
CA SER A 29 -18.46 -14.28 -10.99
C SER A 29 -19.01 -13.28 -12.01
N ARG A 30 -18.25 -12.24 -12.35
CA ARG A 30 -18.65 -11.22 -13.33
C ARG A 30 -18.31 -11.58 -14.78
N THR A 31 -17.27 -12.38 -14.97
CA THR A 31 -16.73 -12.66 -16.32
C THR A 31 -17.04 -14.06 -16.82
N THR A 32 -17.50 -14.96 -15.92
CA THR A 32 -17.71 -16.37 -16.22
C THR A 32 -19.18 -16.77 -15.93
N PRO A 33 -19.81 -17.53 -16.84
CA PRO A 33 -21.15 -18.07 -16.55
C PRO A 33 -21.15 -18.93 -15.27
N PRO A 34 -22.19 -18.88 -14.43
CA PRO A 34 -22.20 -19.57 -13.13
C PRO A 34 -21.85 -21.07 -13.17
N LYS A 35 -22.29 -21.78 -14.22
CA LYS A 35 -22.01 -23.21 -14.42
C LYS A 35 -20.54 -23.53 -14.72
N ASP A 36 -19.77 -22.51 -15.12
CA ASP A 36 -18.37 -22.63 -15.55
C ASP A 36 -17.42 -22.01 -14.50
N CYS A 37 -17.94 -21.36 -13.44
CA CYS A 37 -17.15 -20.81 -12.35
C CYS A 37 -16.50 -21.94 -11.55
N PRO A 38 -15.19 -21.85 -11.22
CA PRO A 38 -14.57 -22.77 -10.28
C PRO A 38 -15.17 -22.56 -8.89
N HIS A 39 -15.31 -23.64 -8.14
CA HIS A 39 -15.63 -23.60 -6.73
C HIS A 39 -14.43 -23.03 -5.94
N ILE A 40 -14.67 -22.00 -5.14
CA ILE A 40 -13.64 -21.38 -4.30
C ILE A 40 -13.89 -21.81 -2.86
N CYS A 41 -12.89 -22.42 -2.23
CA CYS A 41 -12.91 -22.72 -0.81
C CYS A 41 -11.69 -22.13 -0.11
N LEU A 42 -11.86 -21.73 1.15
CA LEU A 42 -10.81 -21.23 2.01
C LEU A 42 -10.73 -22.07 3.26
N ILE A 43 -9.53 -22.61 3.53
CA ILE A 43 -9.21 -23.38 4.73
C ILE A 43 -8.48 -22.47 5.70
N GLU A 44 -9.03 -22.33 6.90
CA GLU A 44 -8.48 -21.49 7.98
C GLU A 44 -8.24 -22.31 9.24
N SER A 45 -7.02 -22.21 9.78
CA SER A 45 -6.71 -22.81 11.07
C SER A 45 -7.44 -22.10 12.21
N PRO A 46 -8.17 -22.81 13.05
CA PRO A 46 -8.79 -22.22 14.24
C PRO A 46 -7.78 -21.83 15.33
N ASN A 47 -6.52 -22.30 15.20
CA ASN A 47 -5.48 -22.16 16.23
C ASN A 47 -4.49 -21.02 15.94
N ILE A 48 -4.49 -20.44 14.74
CA ILE A 48 -3.56 -19.38 14.33
C ILE A 48 -4.29 -18.05 14.37
N ALA A 49 -3.95 -17.22 15.35
CA ALA A 49 -4.51 -15.87 15.45
C ALA A 49 -3.95 -14.95 14.36
N THR A 50 -4.82 -14.16 13.74
CA THR A 50 -4.40 -13.06 12.84
C THR A 50 -3.63 -12.01 13.64
N VAL A 51 -2.51 -11.52 13.10
CA VAL A 51 -1.73 -10.46 13.75
C VAL A 51 -2.55 -9.17 13.77
N GLY A 52 -2.96 -8.76 14.96
CA GLY A 52 -3.88 -7.63 15.18
C GLY A 52 -3.18 -6.28 15.16
N VAL A 53 -2.65 -5.86 14.03
CA VAL A 53 -2.07 -4.52 13.83
C VAL A 53 -3.03 -3.62 13.06
N GLY A 54 -2.85 -2.30 13.19
CA GLY A 54 -3.45 -1.36 12.25
C GLY A 54 -2.65 -1.39 10.95
N GLU A 55 -3.34 -1.57 9.85
CA GLU A 55 -2.73 -1.56 8.52
C GLU A 55 -3.04 -0.29 7.76
N ALA A 56 -2.12 0.11 6.91
CA ALA A 56 -2.27 1.23 6.01
C ALA A 56 -2.25 0.73 4.56
N THR A 57 -3.01 1.39 3.71
CA THR A 57 -3.15 1.01 2.30
C THR A 57 -2.70 2.14 1.36
N VAL A 58 -2.83 1.91 0.06
CA VAL A 58 -2.52 2.86 -1.01
C VAL A 58 -3.76 3.12 -1.88
N PRO A 59 -3.78 4.14 -2.76
CA PRO A 59 -5.00 4.59 -3.48
C PRO A 59 -5.70 3.52 -4.34
N ARG A 60 -5.10 2.38 -4.55
CA ARG A 60 -5.74 1.22 -5.18
C ARG A 60 -6.89 0.65 -4.33
N MET A 61 -6.79 0.74 -3.00
CA MET A 61 -7.76 0.14 -2.07
C MET A 61 -9.20 0.65 -2.22
N PRO A 62 -9.50 1.96 -2.31
CA PRO A 62 -10.84 2.45 -2.62
C PRO A 62 -11.43 1.85 -3.90
N VAL A 63 -10.61 1.71 -4.93
CA VAL A 63 -11.03 1.10 -6.20
C VAL A 63 -11.38 -0.38 -6.00
N THR A 64 -10.57 -1.10 -5.23
CA THR A 64 -10.79 -2.53 -4.93
C THR A 64 -12.09 -2.75 -4.15
N ILE A 65 -12.34 -1.98 -3.10
CA ILE A 65 -13.57 -2.05 -2.30
C ILE A 65 -14.81 -1.75 -3.15
N ARG A 66 -14.75 -0.67 -3.96
CA ARG A 66 -15.83 -0.32 -4.90
C ARG A 66 -16.07 -1.42 -5.93
N GLN A 67 -15.01 -1.95 -6.54
CA GLN A 67 -15.12 -3.05 -7.51
C GLN A 67 -15.68 -4.32 -6.88
N ALA A 68 -15.35 -4.59 -5.62
CA ALA A 68 -15.94 -5.70 -4.89
C ALA A 68 -17.42 -5.46 -4.51
N GLY A 69 -18.00 -4.29 -4.78
CA GLY A 69 -19.40 -3.97 -4.45
C GLY A 69 -19.64 -3.88 -2.94
N ILE A 70 -18.62 -3.51 -2.17
CA ILE A 70 -18.72 -3.24 -0.74
C ILE A 70 -18.94 -1.73 -0.58
N SER A 71 -19.97 -1.31 0.20
CA SER A 71 -20.18 0.11 0.45
C SER A 71 -19.05 0.68 1.31
N GLU A 72 -18.67 1.92 1.04
CA GLU A 72 -17.63 2.59 1.82
C GLU A 72 -18.08 2.80 3.27
N LYS A 73 -19.37 3.05 3.49
CA LYS A 73 -19.99 3.15 4.82
C LYS A 73 -19.80 1.87 5.64
N ASP A 74 -20.11 0.70 5.08
CA ASP A 74 -19.96 -0.58 5.78
C ASP A 74 -18.49 -0.88 6.02
N PHE A 75 -17.62 -0.60 5.04
CA PHE A 75 -16.19 -0.73 5.19
C PHE A 75 -15.67 0.10 6.38
N PHE A 76 -16.02 1.38 6.49
CA PHE A 76 -15.59 2.23 7.60
C PHE A 76 -16.13 1.76 8.96
N ARG A 77 -17.37 1.27 8.99
CA ARG A 77 -17.99 0.79 10.24
C ARG A 77 -17.38 -0.52 10.72
N GLU A 78 -17.22 -1.49 9.82
CA GLU A 78 -16.78 -2.83 10.20
C GLU A 78 -15.26 -2.91 10.43
N THR A 79 -14.46 -2.05 9.81
CA THR A 79 -12.98 -2.12 9.89
C THR A 79 -12.34 -1.04 10.74
N ASN A 80 -13.13 -0.18 11.39
CA ASN A 80 -12.63 1.03 12.06
C ASN A 80 -11.74 1.90 11.16
N ALA A 81 -12.03 1.92 9.86
CA ALA A 81 -11.21 2.61 8.90
C ALA A 81 -11.19 4.13 9.11
N THR A 82 -10.10 4.74 8.66
CA THR A 82 -9.92 6.18 8.53
C THR A 82 -9.29 6.50 7.18
N PHE A 83 -9.36 7.76 6.74
CA PHE A 83 -8.67 8.17 5.52
C PHE A 83 -7.16 8.25 5.74
N LYS A 84 -6.43 7.88 4.69
CA LYS A 84 -4.98 8.07 4.57
C LYS A 84 -4.69 8.92 3.35
N LEU A 85 -3.97 10.04 3.54
CA LEU A 85 -3.60 10.98 2.48
C LEU A 85 -2.14 10.82 2.00
N GLY A 86 -1.35 10.04 2.72
CA GLY A 86 0.06 9.82 2.41
C GLY A 86 0.83 9.26 3.61
N VAL A 87 2.15 9.26 3.48
CA VAL A 87 3.08 8.88 4.55
C VAL A 87 3.92 10.10 4.94
N LYS A 88 3.93 10.44 6.23
CA LYS A 88 4.79 11.47 6.79
C LYS A 88 6.06 10.84 7.35
N PHE A 89 7.19 11.22 6.80
CA PHE A 89 8.52 10.83 7.26
C PHE A 89 9.04 11.86 8.24
N CYS A 90 9.27 11.44 9.48
CA CYS A 90 9.72 12.31 10.56
C CYS A 90 11.14 11.93 10.97
N ASN A 91 12.04 12.90 11.03
CA ASN A 91 13.41 12.68 11.52
C ASN A 91 14.26 11.71 10.67
N TRP A 92 13.93 11.52 9.38
CA TRP A 92 14.73 10.67 8.48
C TRP A 92 15.95 11.40 7.91
N ASN A 93 15.86 12.73 7.77
CA ASN A 93 16.91 13.57 7.20
C ASN A 93 17.10 14.86 8.01
N ASN A 94 18.23 15.49 7.81
CA ASN A 94 18.54 16.84 8.29
C ASN A 94 18.68 17.79 7.09
N ASP A 95 18.36 19.07 7.29
CA ASP A 95 18.61 20.13 6.32
C ASP A 95 20.13 20.48 6.24
N ALA A 96 20.49 21.41 5.36
CA ALA A 96 21.89 21.85 5.21
C ALA A 96 22.47 22.55 6.47
N LYS A 97 21.63 22.93 7.44
CA LYS A 97 22.03 23.51 8.72
C LYS A 97 22.10 22.47 9.85
N GLY A 98 21.77 21.20 9.56
CA GLY A 98 21.74 20.11 10.54
C GLY A 98 20.44 20.01 11.33
N ASN A 99 19.40 20.79 11.00
CA ASN A 99 18.10 20.66 11.65
C ASN A 99 17.34 19.46 11.10
N ARG A 100 16.60 18.78 11.96
CA ARG A 100 15.70 17.70 11.55
C ARG A 100 14.62 18.22 10.63
N ILE A 101 14.34 17.48 9.54
CA ILE A 101 13.27 17.79 8.61
C ILE A 101 12.24 16.66 8.60
N ASP A 102 10.98 17.07 8.40
CA ASP A 102 9.88 16.17 8.11
C ASP A 102 9.37 16.47 6.71
N TYR A 103 8.95 15.45 5.97
CA TYR A 103 8.26 15.61 4.70
C TYR A 103 7.14 14.60 4.54
N VAL A 104 6.20 14.88 3.63
CA VAL A 104 5.12 13.97 3.30
C VAL A 104 5.33 13.41 1.90
N ASN A 105 5.18 12.09 1.74
CA ASN A 105 4.95 11.47 0.44
C ASN A 105 3.43 11.35 0.26
N PRO A 106 2.78 12.31 -0.47
CA PRO A 106 1.33 12.40 -0.57
C PRO A 106 0.80 11.49 -1.68
N PHE A 107 -0.47 11.13 -1.61
CA PHE A 107 -1.17 10.50 -2.73
C PHE A 107 -1.60 11.49 -3.81
N ALA A 108 -0.81 12.52 -4.00
CA ALA A 108 -0.93 13.49 -5.08
C ALA A 108 0.46 13.68 -5.70
N HIS A 109 0.53 13.54 -6.98
CA HIS A 109 1.80 13.65 -7.68
C HIS A 109 1.97 15.01 -8.32
N GLY A 110 3.24 15.36 -8.62
CA GLY A 110 3.62 16.61 -9.23
C GLY A 110 2.86 16.90 -10.52
N GLN A 111 2.77 18.18 -10.84
CA GLN A 111 2.07 18.70 -12.02
C GLN A 111 3.09 19.18 -13.06
N THR A 112 2.66 19.26 -14.32
CA THR A 112 3.42 19.90 -15.38
C THR A 112 2.97 21.35 -15.56
N LEU A 113 3.93 22.24 -15.76
CA LEU A 113 3.71 23.65 -16.11
C LEU A 113 4.25 23.88 -17.50
N LEU A 114 3.37 24.13 -18.47
CA LEU A 114 3.74 24.31 -19.88
C LEU A 114 4.62 23.17 -20.43
N GLY A 115 4.29 21.93 -20.07
CA GLY A 115 5.02 20.73 -20.52
C GLY A 115 6.29 20.40 -19.73
N LEU A 116 6.58 21.11 -18.62
CA LEU A 116 7.71 20.84 -17.74
C LEU A 116 7.24 20.47 -16.34
N GLU A 117 7.98 19.62 -15.66
CA GLU A 117 7.66 19.21 -14.30
C GLU A 117 7.76 20.39 -13.32
N ALA A 118 6.76 20.53 -12.45
CA ALA A 118 6.78 21.51 -11.36
C ALA A 118 8.00 21.35 -10.46
N ALA A 119 8.51 20.13 -10.34
CA ALA A 119 9.73 19.79 -9.61
C ALA A 119 10.98 20.53 -10.15
N GLU A 120 11.11 20.70 -11.48
CA GLU A 120 12.23 21.46 -12.07
C GLU A 120 12.15 22.94 -11.67
N TYR A 121 10.95 23.52 -11.71
CA TYR A 121 10.74 24.91 -11.27
C TYR A 121 11.01 25.07 -9.78
N PHE A 122 10.53 24.14 -8.97
CA PHE A 122 10.76 24.16 -7.53
C PHE A 122 12.25 24.05 -7.19
N LEU A 123 12.97 23.11 -7.80
CA LEU A 123 14.40 22.93 -7.57
C LEU A 123 15.20 24.20 -7.91
N ARG A 124 14.77 24.94 -8.94
CA ARG A 124 15.46 26.15 -9.37
C ARG A 124 15.08 27.40 -8.57
N PHE A 125 13.82 27.55 -8.20
CA PHE A 125 13.31 28.80 -7.63
C PHE A 125 12.85 28.68 -6.18
N GLY A 126 12.55 27.47 -5.72
CA GLY A 126 11.98 27.23 -4.40
C GLY A 126 10.60 27.89 -4.18
N ASN A 127 10.12 27.87 -2.98
CA ASN A 127 8.88 28.49 -2.53
C ASN A 127 8.97 29.11 -1.13
N GLY A 128 10.10 29.71 -0.81
CA GLY A 128 10.32 30.28 0.51
C GLY A 128 10.36 29.19 1.59
N ASP A 129 9.47 29.28 2.59
CA ASP A 129 9.47 28.37 3.75
C ASP A 129 8.69 27.05 3.53
N ARG A 130 8.12 26.85 2.32
CA ARG A 130 7.35 25.63 2.02
C ARG A 130 8.22 24.62 1.27
N ASP A 131 8.12 23.35 1.69
CA ASP A 131 8.73 22.25 0.94
C ASP A 131 8.00 21.99 -0.39
N PHE A 132 8.54 21.06 -1.19
CA PHE A 132 7.99 20.71 -2.48
C PHE A 132 6.55 20.20 -2.37
N THR A 133 6.30 19.27 -1.46
CA THR A 133 4.99 18.61 -1.34
C THR A 133 3.90 19.56 -0.85
N GLN A 134 4.24 20.44 0.09
CA GLN A 134 3.36 21.51 0.54
C GLN A 134 3.05 22.54 -0.56
N SER A 135 3.94 22.64 -1.55
CA SER A 135 3.77 23.59 -2.67
C SER A 135 2.83 23.08 -3.75
N ILE A 136 2.75 21.76 -3.92
CA ILE A 136 1.98 21.12 -5.01
C ILE A 136 0.69 20.44 -4.54
N SER A 137 0.50 20.26 -3.24
CA SER A 137 -0.56 19.39 -2.69
C SER A 137 -1.05 19.86 -1.32
N PRO A 138 -2.37 19.74 -1.03
CA PRO A 138 -2.91 20.05 0.30
C PRO A 138 -2.69 18.94 1.34
N HIS A 139 -2.15 17.78 0.98
CA HIS A 139 -2.16 16.57 1.80
C HIS A 139 -1.42 16.73 3.13
N ASP A 140 -0.25 17.39 3.15
CA ASP A 140 0.47 17.65 4.40
C ASP A 140 -0.33 18.59 5.31
N ASP A 141 -0.84 19.70 4.77
CA ASP A 141 -1.66 20.64 5.53
C ASP A 141 -2.96 19.99 6.05
N LEU A 142 -3.66 19.19 5.23
CA LEU A 142 -4.85 18.44 5.65
C LEU A 142 -4.51 17.47 6.77
N GLY A 143 -3.43 16.71 6.65
CA GLY A 143 -2.97 15.78 7.67
C GLY A 143 -2.62 16.49 8.97
N ARG A 144 -1.81 17.53 8.92
CA ARG A 144 -1.38 18.33 10.07
C ARG A 144 -2.55 18.99 10.80
N LEU A 145 -3.58 19.42 10.08
CA LEU A 145 -4.78 20.05 10.63
C LEU A 145 -5.89 19.04 10.96
N CYS A 146 -5.63 17.73 10.84
CA CYS A 146 -6.62 16.67 11.05
C CYS A 146 -7.91 16.90 10.24
N LYS A 147 -7.75 17.27 8.96
CA LYS A 147 -8.86 17.47 8.03
C LYS A 147 -9.15 16.21 7.22
N GLY A 148 -10.41 16.10 6.76
CA GLY A 148 -10.87 14.98 5.95
C GLY A 148 -10.43 15.08 4.48
N ALA A 149 -10.57 13.96 3.76
CA ALA A 149 -10.18 13.83 2.35
C ALA A 149 -11.25 14.37 1.38
N ARG A 150 -12.47 14.60 1.84
CA ARG A 150 -13.61 15.09 1.06
C ARG A 150 -14.59 15.89 1.92
N GLN A 151 -15.57 16.52 1.30
CA GLN A 151 -16.63 17.27 1.99
C GLN A 151 -17.69 16.32 2.57
N LEU A 152 -18.47 16.82 3.55
CA LEU A 152 -19.63 16.11 4.09
C LEU A 152 -20.68 15.89 3.02
N GLY A 153 -21.37 14.75 3.09
CA GLY A 153 -22.44 14.38 2.16
C GLY A 153 -22.00 14.08 0.73
N GLN A 154 -20.69 14.06 0.42
CA GLN A 154 -20.23 13.61 -0.90
C GLN A 154 -20.46 12.12 -1.11
N PRO A 155 -20.74 11.70 -2.37
CA PRO A 155 -20.90 10.29 -2.71
C PRO A 155 -19.75 9.41 -2.27
N GLU A 156 -20.02 8.14 -2.00
CA GLU A 156 -19.00 7.15 -1.69
C GLU A 156 -17.96 7.08 -2.82
N PHE A 157 -16.69 6.88 -2.45
CA PHE A 157 -15.55 6.74 -3.36
C PHE A 157 -15.27 7.96 -4.25
N GLU A 158 -15.91 9.09 -4.02
CA GLU A 158 -15.56 10.32 -4.73
C GLU A 158 -14.21 10.83 -4.25
N GLN A 159 -13.28 10.99 -5.20
CA GLN A 159 -11.90 11.40 -4.94
C GLN A 159 -11.65 12.78 -5.55
N ARG A 160 -11.77 13.84 -4.75
CA ARG A 160 -11.22 15.14 -5.12
C ARG A 160 -9.69 15.15 -5.04
N PHE A 161 -9.16 14.41 -4.07
CA PHE A 161 -7.73 14.16 -3.85
C PHE A 161 -7.51 12.67 -3.79
N GLY A 162 -6.30 12.21 -4.16
CA GLY A 162 -5.92 10.82 -3.93
C GLY A 162 -5.97 10.50 -2.45
N TYR A 163 -6.60 9.40 -2.09
CA TYR A 163 -6.62 8.89 -0.73
C TYR A 163 -6.62 7.36 -0.71
N ALA A 164 -6.24 6.82 0.41
CA ALA A 164 -6.37 5.43 0.77
C ALA A 164 -7.00 5.32 2.17
N TYR A 165 -6.84 4.17 2.82
CA TYR A 165 -7.39 3.92 4.14
C TYR A 165 -6.33 3.40 5.10
N HIS A 166 -6.50 3.73 6.38
CA HIS A 166 -6.05 2.93 7.49
C HIS A 166 -7.18 1.99 7.91
N LEU A 167 -6.88 0.80 8.35
CA LEU A 167 -7.87 -0.20 8.76
C LEU A 167 -7.34 -1.14 9.83
N ASP A 168 -8.26 -1.75 10.57
CA ASP A 168 -7.97 -2.83 11.50
C ASP A 168 -7.91 -4.15 10.73
N ALA A 169 -6.74 -4.78 10.69
CA ALA A 169 -6.49 -5.98 9.89
C ALA A 169 -7.40 -7.16 10.27
N VAL A 170 -7.62 -7.38 11.57
CA VAL A 170 -8.48 -8.47 12.06
C VAL A 170 -9.93 -8.24 11.66
N LYS A 171 -10.41 -7.01 11.87
CA LYS A 171 -11.78 -6.63 11.48
C LYS A 171 -11.98 -6.68 9.97
N PHE A 172 -10.95 -6.30 9.20
CA PHE A 172 -10.98 -6.36 7.75
C PHE A 172 -11.10 -7.81 7.27
N ALA A 173 -10.25 -8.72 7.74
CA ALA A 173 -10.36 -10.14 7.40
C ALA A 173 -11.74 -10.71 7.78
N GLY A 174 -12.27 -10.37 8.96
CA GLY A 174 -13.60 -10.78 9.40
C GLY A 174 -14.75 -10.23 8.54
N MET A 175 -14.65 -8.99 8.07
CA MET A 175 -15.62 -8.41 7.12
C MET A 175 -15.56 -9.14 5.77
N LEU A 176 -14.36 -9.38 5.24
CA LEU A 176 -14.17 -10.08 3.97
C LEU A 176 -14.70 -11.52 4.05
N SER A 177 -14.45 -12.23 5.15
CA SER A 177 -14.99 -13.56 5.40
C SER A 177 -16.51 -13.59 5.30
N LYS A 178 -17.21 -12.67 5.97
CA LYS A 178 -18.68 -12.56 5.88
C LYS A 178 -19.17 -12.27 4.45
N VAL A 179 -18.48 -11.37 3.74
CA VAL A 179 -18.86 -11.02 2.36
C VAL A 179 -18.64 -12.22 1.42
N CYS A 180 -17.49 -12.89 1.51
CA CYS A 180 -17.14 -14.01 0.64
C CYS A 180 -18.04 -15.23 0.89
N THR A 181 -18.29 -15.59 2.14
CA THR A 181 -19.16 -16.72 2.48
C THR A 181 -20.61 -16.47 2.02
N LYS A 182 -21.12 -15.25 2.18
CA LYS A 182 -22.43 -14.86 1.65
C LYS A 182 -22.51 -14.99 0.12
N ARG A 183 -21.39 -14.89 -0.59
CA ARG A 183 -21.30 -15.03 -2.06
C ARG A 183 -20.97 -16.43 -2.53
N GLY A 184 -20.92 -17.40 -1.62
CA GLY A 184 -20.76 -18.82 -1.94
C GLY A 184 -19.31 -19.34 -1.86
N VAL A 185 -18.36 -18.55 -1.33
CA VAL A 185 -17.04 -19.10 -0.97
C VAL A 185 -17.20 -20.03 0.21
N GLU A 186 -16.77 -21.28 0.05
CA GLU A 186 -16.77 -22.27 1.14
C GLU A 186 -15.70 -21.93 2.17
N HIS A 187 -16.08 -21.85 3.45
CA HIS A 187 -15.16 -21.62 4.55
C HIS A 187 -15.01 -22.91 5.40
N ILE A 188 -13.80 -23.46 5.41
CA ILE A 188 -13.47 -24.68 6.14
C ILE A 188 -12.56 -24.26 7.32
N LEU A 189 -13.08 -24.40 8.54
CA LEU A 189 -12.30 -24.21 9.77
C LEU A 189 -11.65 -25.53 10.14
N ASP A 190 -10.41 -25.75 9.73
CA ASP A 190 -9.66 -26.98 10.00
C ASP A 190 -8.15 -26.74 9.92
N GLU A 191 -7.38 -27.67 10.47
CA GLU A 191 -5.91 -27.63 10.47
C GLU A 191 -5.35 -28.51 9.36
N VAL A 192 -4.41 -27.98 8.57
CA VAL A 192 -3.68 -28.76 7.57
C VAL A 192 -2.56 -29.53 8.29
N GLN A 193 -2.68 -30.84 8.34
CA GLN A 193 -1.72 -31.75 8.96
C GLN A 193 -0.55 -32.09 8.02
N SER A 194 -0.86 -32.39 6.75
CA SER A 194 0.16 -32.65 5.74
C SER A 194 -0.27 -32.20 4.34
N VAL A 195 0.70 -32.06 3.47
CA VAL A 195 0.55 -31.70 2.05
C VAL A 195 1.14 -32.85 1.23
N GLU A 196 0.32 -33.50 0.44
CA GLU A 196 0.72 -34.67 -0.33
C GLU A 196 0.89 -34.31 -1.81
N LEU A 197 2.01 -34.76 -2.39
CA LEU A 197 2.34 -34.50 -3.80
C LEU A 197 2.02 -35.72 -4.67
N ASP A 198 1.70 -35.46 -5.93
CA ASP A 198 1.62 -36.50 -6.95
C ASP A 198 3.01 -36.85 -7.53
N GLU A 199 3.08 -37.86 -8.41
CA GLU A 199 4.32 -38.28 -9.07
C GLU A 199 4.96 -37.17 -9.93
N GLN A 200 4.18 -36.18 -10.34
CA GLN A 200 4.63 -35.03 -11.13
C GLN A 200 5.08 -33.86 -10.24
N GLY A 201 4.93 -34.00 -8.90
CA GLY A 201 5.26 -32.99 -7.90
C GLY A 201 4.23 -31.86 -7.78
N ASN A 202 2.99 -32.07 -8.28
CA ASN A 202 1.90 -31.14 -7.97
C ASN A 202 1.32 -31.50 -6.59
N VAL A 203 0.71 -30.52 -5.93
CA VAL A 203 -0.09 -30.79 -4.71
C VAL A 203 -1.31 -31.61 -5.13
N SER A 204 -1.36 -32.87 -4.69
CA SER A 204 -2.45 -33.81 -4.97
C SER A 204 -3.63 -33.57 -4.02
N HIS A 205 -3.34 -33.52 -2.72
CA HIS A 205 -4.34 -33.28 -1.68
C HIS A 205 -3.71 -32.76 -0.39
N LEU A 206 -4.55 -32.18 0.46
CA LEU A 206 -4.22 -31.83 1.84
C LEU A 206 -4.88 -32.85 2.77
N MET A 207 -4.18 -33.24 3.85
CA MET A 207 -4.78 -33.98 4.95
C MET A 207 -5.19 -32.97 6.02
N LEU A 208 -6.48 -32.84 6.23
CA LEU A 208 -7.07 -31.99 7.26
C LEU A 208 -7.31 -32.81 8.53
N GLU A 209 -7.17 -32.16 9.69
CA GLU A 209 -7.29 -32.83 10.99
C GLU A 209 -8.63 -33.51 11.20
N ARG A 210 -9.74 -32.78 10.86
CA ARG A 210 -11.11 -33.26 11.08
C ARG A 210 -11.78 -33.77 9.82
N ALA A 211 -11.61 -33.06 8.71
CA ALA A 211 -12.27 -33.40 7.45
C ALA A 211 -11.52 -34.47 6.64
N GLY A 212 -10.29 -34.80 7.03
CA GLY A 212 -9.48 -35.81 6.33
C GLY A 212 -8.96 -35.30 4.98
N ARG A 213 -9.05 -36.13 3.95
CA ARG A 213 -8.50 -35.86 2.62
C ARG A 213 -9.28 -34.76 1.89
N HIS A 214 -8.58 -33.72 1.41
CA HIS A 214 -9.09 -32.63 0.59
C HIS A 214 -8.31 -32.55 -0.72
N ASP A 215 -8.91 -33.00 -1.82
CA ASP A 215 -8.27 -33.04 -3.14
C ASP A 215 -8.06 -31.63 -3.73
N ILE A 216 -6.92 -31.43 -4.41
CA ILE A 216 -6.48 -30.14 -4.95
C ILE A 216 -6.43 -30.18 -6.48
N GLU A 217 -7.05 -29.20 -7.14
CA GLU A 217 -6.77 -28.86 -8.55
C GLU A 217 -5.79 -27.67 -8.62
N MET A 218 -6.09 -26.60 -7.89
CA MET A 218 -5.25 -25.41 -7.73
C MET A 218 -5.26 -24.98 -6.29
N VAL A 219 -4.10 -24.68 -5.70
CA VAL A 219 -3.99 -24.19 -4.33
C VAL A 219 -3.30 -22.84 -4.27
N ILE A 220 -3.82 -21.96 -3.42
CA ILE A 220 -3.21 -20.66 -3.14
C ILE A 220 -2.72 -20.66 -1.70
N ASP A 221 -1.41 -20.59 -1.54
CA ASP A 221 -0.74 -20.58 -0.24
C ASP A 221 -0.77 -19.16 0.34
N CYS A 222 -1.59 -18.94 1.35
CA CYS A 222 -1.68 -17.73 2.18
C CYS A 222 -1.29 -18.02 3.65
N THR A 223 -0.42 -19.01 3.89
CA THR A 223 -0.05 -19.50 5.24
C THR A 223 0.98 -18.63 5.96
N GLY A 224 1.17 -17.39 5.51
CA GLY A 224 2.05 -16.43 6.15
C GLY A 224 3.54 -16.78 6.00
N PHE A 225 4.38 -16.28 6.90
CA PHE A 225 5.83 -16.56 6.87
C PHE A 225 6.19 -18.05 6.92
N ARG A 226 5.25 -18.90 7.31
CA ARG A 226 5.44 -20.35 7.33
C ARG A 226 5.64 -20.92 5.91
N GLY A 227 4.94 -20.37 4.90
CA GLY A 227 5.00 -20.87 3.52
C GLY A 227 4.79 -22.37 3.43
N LEU A 228 3.74 -22.88 4.11
CA LEU A 228 3.50 -24.30 4.33
C LEU A 228 3.58 -25.14 3.05
N ILE A 229 2.98 -24.61 1.98
CA ILE A 229 2.92 -25.33 0.71
C ILE A 229 4.09 -24.94 -0.19
N ILE A 230 4.27 -23.64 -0.45
CA ILE A 230 5.25 -23.18 -1.42
C ILE A 230 6.71 -23.48 -0.99
N ASN A 231 7.05 -23.23 0.28
CA ASN A 231 8.41 -23.45 0.76
C ASN A 231 8.60 -24.84 1.38
N GLN A 232 7.68 -25.32 2.26
CA GLN A 232 7.93 -26.55 2.99
C GLN A 232 7.61 -27.78 2.14
N ALA A 233 6.46 -27.82 1.46
CA ALA A 233 6.08 -28.99 0.68
C ALA A 233 6.73 -29.02 -0.72
N LEU A 234 6.74 -27.87 -1.44
CA LEU A 234 7.28 -27.77 -2.78
C LEU A 234 8.76 -27.41 -2.83
N GLY A 235 9.37 -27.00 -1.71
CA GLY A 235 10.79 -26.68 -1.62
C GLY A 235 11.22 -25.45 -2.45
N GLU A 236 10.29 -24.54 -2.77
CA GLU A 236 10.66 -23.36 -3.58
C GLU A 236 11.65 -22.48 -2.80
N PRO A 237 12.79 -22.13 -3.41
CA PRO A 237 13.80 -21.31 -2.78
C PRO A 237 13.31 -19.91 -2.43
N PHE A 238 13.86 -19.34 -1.37
CA PHE A 238 13.61 -17.98 -0.94
C PHE A 238 14.82 -17.09 -1.24
N ASN A 239 14.59 -15.96 -1.89
CA ASN A 239 15.57 -14.91 -2.11
C ASN A 239 15.52 -13.97 -0.91
N ASP A 240 16.52 -14.04 -0.07
CA ASP A 240 16.67 -13.19 1.10
C ASP A 240 17.14 -11.79 0.68
N TYR A 241 16.58 -10.74 1.31
CA TYR A 241 16.90 -9.34 1.03
C TYR A 241 17.68 -8.66 2.17
N SER A 242 18.20 -9.43 3.13
CA SER A 242 18.97 -8.89 4.26
C SER A 242 20.23 -8.10 3.84
N GLU A 243 20.76 -8.33 2.65
CA GLU A 243 21.87 -7.54 2.09
C GLU A 243 21.45 -6.15 1.57
N TYR A 244 20.14 -5.92 1.37
CA TYR A 244 19.57 -4.66 0.90
C TYR A 244 18.83 -3.89 2.00
N LEU A 245 18.19 -4.60 2.92
CA LEU A 245 17.33 -4.04 3.97
C LEU A 245 17.78 -4.55 5.34
N PRO A 246 18.17 -3.65 6.27
CA PRO A 246 18.81 -4.05 7.52
C PRO A 246 17.86 -4.56 8.59
N ASN A 247 16.53 -4.39 8.43
CA ASN A 247 15.56 -4.67 9.47
C ASN A 247 15.04 -6.11 9.39
N ASP A 248 15.12 -6.81 10.52
CA ASP A 248 14.69 -8.20 10.66
C ASP A 248 13.69 -8.44 11.80
N ARG A 249 13.34 -7.38 12.52
CA ARG A 249 12.43 -7.41 13.68
C ARG A 249 11.41 -6.28 13.60
N ALA A 250 10.23 -6.55 14.16
CA ALA A 250 9.24 -5.52 14.50
C ALA A 250 8.70 -5.72 15.90
N MET A 251 8.28 -4.63 16.53
CA MET A 251 7.45 -4.65 17.73
C MET A 251 6.13 -3.95 17.43
N ALA A 252 5.04 -4.42 18.02
CA ALA A 252 3.72 -3.84 17.79
C ALA A 252 2.98 -3.61 19.11
N LEU A 253 2.30 -2.46 19.18
CA LEU A 253 1.39 -2.09 20.26
C LEU A 253 0.15 -1.41 19.70
N GLN A 254 -0.91 -1.45 20.48
CA GLN A 254 -2.11 -0.67 20.27
C GLN A 254 -2.21 0.35 21.42
N ILE A 255 -2.40 1.60 21.08
CA ILE A 255 -2.53 2.68 22.07
C ILE A 255 -3.84 3.45 21.85
N GLU A 256 -4.33 4.11 22.88
CA GLU A 256 -5.44 5.04 22.76
C GLU A 256 -5.04 6.29 21.97
N HIS A 257 -6.01 6.98 21.38
CA HIS A 257 -5.76 8.29 20.80
C HIS A 257 -5.39 9.30 21.90
N PRO A 258 -4.27 10.02 21.77
CA PRO A 258 -3.97 11.14 22.69
C PRO A 258 -5.08 12.20 22.71
N ASN A 259 -5.74 12.38 21.58
CA ASN A 259 -6.95 13.19 21.44
C ASN A 259 -7.90 12.50 20.44
N PRO A 260 -8.99 11.85 20.91
CA PRO A 260 -9.92 11.11 20.07
C PRO A 260 -10.73 11.98 19.09
N GLU A 261 -10.77 13.30 19.31
CA GLU A 261 -11.42 14.25 18.38
C GLU A 261 -10.48 14.74 17.25
N LYS A 262 -9.18 14.50 17.38
CA LYS A 262 -8.16 14.88 16.39
C LYS A 262 -7.46 13.65 15.81
N ILE A 263 -8.12 13.00 14.88
CA ILE A 263 -7.55 11.85 14.15
C ILE A 263 -6.79 12.37 12.95
N GLU A 264 -5.49 12.09 12.89
CA GLU A 264 -4.64 12.46 11.75
C GLU A 264 -4.99 11.61 10.52
N SER A 265 -4.90 12.20 9.32
CA SER A 265 -5.14 11.51 8.05
C SER A 265 -3.85 11.11 7.32
N LEU A 266 -2.75 10.94 8.05
CA LEU A 266 -1.45 10.46 7.54
C LEU A 266 -0.97 9.26 8.33
N THR A 267 -0.29 8.32 7.68
CA THR A 267 0.60 7.39 8.36
C THR A 267 1.87 8.16 8.74
N ARG A 268 2.38 8.00 9.96
CA ARG A 268 3.69 8.53 10.33
C ARG A 268 4.73 7.43 10.37
N SER A 269 5.89 7.71 9.79
CA SER A 269 7.11 6.93 9.90
C SER A 269 8.18 7.80 10.58
N THR A 270 8.54 7.47 11.82
CA THR A 270 9.52 8.25 12.60
C THR A 270 10.81 7.46 12.76
N ALA A 271 11.93 8.02 12.33
CA ALA A 271 13.25 7.40 12.49
C ALA A 271 13.69 7.43 13.96
N LEU A 272 14.09 6.27 14.49
CA LEU A 272 14.71 6.08 15.80
C LEU A 272 16.18 5.61 15.65
N GLY A 273 16.81 5.17 16.72
CA GLY A 273 18.23 4.85 16.74
C GLY A 273 18.64 3.65 15.89
N ALA A 274 17.80 2.61 15.77
CA ALA A 274 18.13 1.41 14.99
C ALA A 274 16.99 0.96 14.05
N GLY A 275 16.18 1.91 13.57
CA GLY A 275 15.05 1.63 12.69
C GLY A 275 14.03 2.76 12.68
N TRP A 276 12.76 2.42 12.49
CA TRP A 276 11.69 3.40 12.38
C TRP A 276 10.38 2.90 12.98
N THR A 277 9.61 3.81 13.58
CA THR A 277 8.28 3.52 14.12
C THR A 277 7.20 3.90 13.12
N TRP A 278 6.06 3.18 13.19
CA TRP A 278 4.86 3.60 12.49
C TRP A 278 3.76 4.04 13.46
N ARG A 279 2.90 4.95 13.00
CA ARG A 279 1.62 5.29 13.61
C ARG A 279 0.53 5.23 12.56
N VAL A 280 -0.47 4.38 12.78
CA VAL A 280 -1.63 4.17 11.91
C VAL A 280 -2.88 4.55 12.71
N PRO A 281 -3.44 5.76 12.51
CA PRO A 281 -4.62 6.21 13.25
C PRO A 281 -5.88 5.52 12.71
N LEU A 282 -6.52 4.68 13.54
CA LEU A 282 -7.82 4.08 13.28
C LEU A 282 -8.93 4.92 13.93
N TYR A 283 -10.19 4.60 13.67
CA TYR A 283 -11.32 5.34 14.25
C TYR A 283 -11.36 5.32 15.78
N ASN A 284 -10.98 4.20 16.41
CA ASN A 284 -11.10 3.94 17.84
C ASN A 284 -9.77 3.88 18.61
N ARG A 285 -8.63 3.75 17.91
CA ARG A 285 -7.31 3.56 18.49
C ARG A 285 -6.20 3.93 17.50
N VAL A 286 -4.96 3.92 17.96
CA VAL A 286 -3.80 4.02 17.08
C VAL A 286 -3.05 2.70 17.09
N GLY A 287 -2.83 2.12 15.90
CA GLY A 287 -1.86 1.05 15.71
C GLY A 287 -0.46 1.65 15.64
N THR A 288 0.48 1.10 16.38
CA THR A 288 1.87 1.57 16.36
C THR A 288 2.83 0.41 16.47
N GLY A 289 4.06 0.62 16.05
CA GLY A 289 5.14 -0.34 16.23
C GLY A 289 6.48 0.22 15.82
N TYR A 290 7.52 -0.58 16.01
CA TYR A 290 8.90 -0.27 15.72
C TYR A 290 9.51 -1.38 14.87
N VAL A 291 9.92 -1.05 13.65
CA VAL A 291 10.74 -1.90 12.76
C VAL A 291 12.19 -1.58 13.03
N TYR A 292 13.01 -2.59 13.36
CA TYR A 292 14.38 -2.38 13.75
C TYR A 292 15.31 -3.51 13.32
N SER A 293 16.62 -3.24 13.41
CA SER A 293 17.68 -4.19 13.12
C SER A 293 18.20 -4.83 14.39
N SER A 294 18.09 -6.15 14.51
CA SER A 294 18.65 -6.90 15.64
C SER A 294 20.19 -6.90 15.67
N ALA A 295 20.85 -6.55 14.56
CA ALA A 295 22.29 -6.34 14.52
C ALA A 295 22.74 -5.06 15.26
N HIS A 296 21.83 -4.08 15.44
CA HIS A 296 22.13 -2.77 16.04
C HIS A 296 21.51 -2.56 17.42
N ARG A 297 20.43 -3.29 17.75
CA ARG A 297 19.75 -3.24 19.06
C ARG A 297 19.28 -4.63 19.45
N THR A 298 19.48 -5.02 20.71
CA THR A 298 18.76 -6.19 21.27
C THR A 298 17.27 -5.89 21.38
N ASP A 299 16.46 -6.93 21.51
CA ASP A 299 15.01 -6.78 21.65
C ASP A 299 14.64 -5.93 22.87
N ASP A 300 15.35 -6.06 23.99
CA ASP A 300 15.14 -5.26 25.20
C ASP A 300 15.50 -3.77 24.96
N GLN A 301 16.65 -3.49 24.35
CA GLN A 301 17.05 -2.12 24.02
C GLN A 301 16.07 -1.45 23.04
N ALA A 302 15.58 -2.21 22.06
CA ALA A 302 14.58 -1.71 21.12
C ALA A 302 13.24 -1.46 21.81
N ALA A 303 12.85 -2.32 22.78
CA ALA A 303 11.64 -2.13 23.57
C ALA A 303 11.72 -0.86 24.43
N ASP A 304 12.85 -0.64 25.11
CA ASP A 304 13.07 0.56 25.93
C ASP A 304 13.00 1.84 25.09
N GLU A 305 13.70 1.88 23.94
CA GLU A 305 13.68 3.02 23.01
C GLU A 305 12.25 3.28 22.47
N TYR A 306 11.53 2.22 22.14
CA TYR A 306 10.17 2.32 21.63
C TYR A 306 9.20 2.83 22.68
N LEU A 307 9.28 2.33 23.92
CA LEU A 307 8.44 2.77 25.03
C LEU A 307 8.76 4.22 25.44
N GLU A 308 10.04 4.62 25.40
CA GLU A 308 10.45 6.01 25.61
C GLU A 308 9.84 6.93 24.54
N TRP A 309 9.89 6.52 23.26
CA TRP A 309 9.26 7.27 22.16
C TRP A 309 7.74 7.40 22.32
N LEU A 310 7.07 6.37 22.84
CA LEU A 310 5.62 6.40 23.12
C LEU A 310 5.25 7.29 24.30
N GLY A 311 6.18 7.51 25.23
CA GLY A 311 5.96 8.28 26.45
C GLY A 311 4.82 7.71 27.31
N ASP A 312 3.92 8.57 27.77
CA ASP A 312 2.79 8.15 28.62
C ASP A 312 1.89 7.10 27.96
N SER A 313 1.77 7.10 26.64
CA SER A 313 0.97 6.11 25.89
C SER A 313 1.55 4.70 25.96
N GLY A 314 2.83 4.55 26.28
CA GLY A 314 3.53 3.28 26.40
C GLY A 314 3.64 2.73 27.82
N LYS A 315 3.19 3.49 28.85
CA LYS A 315 3.34 3.08 30.25
C LYS A 315 2.67 1.75 30.55
N GLY A 316 3.47 0.80 31.09
CA GLY A 316 2.99 -0.52 31.49
C GLY A 316 2.68 -1.46 30.32
N ALA A 317 2.96 -1.04 29.07
CA ALA A 317 2.77 -1.90 27.92
C ALA A 317 3.99 -2.83 27.71
N THR A 318 3.74 -4.03 27.19
CA THR A 318 4.78 -4.99 26.79
C THR A 318 4.69 -5.19 25.28
N PRO A 319 5.64 -4.65 24.49
CA PRO A 319 5.64 -4.83 23.05
C PRO A 319 5.83 -6.30 22.68
N ARG A 320 5.06 -6.76 21.68
CA ARG A 320 5.25 -8.10 21.12
C ARG A 320 6.29 -8.04 20.02
N VAL A 321 7.38 -8.80 20.18
CA VAL A 321 8.41 -8.97 19.13
C VAL A 321 7.89 -9.89 18.03
N ILE A 322 8.08 -9.50 16.79
CA ILE A 322 7.67 -10.21 15.57
C ILE A 322 8.93 -10.35 14.70
N PRO A 323 9.53 -11.54 14.57
CA PRO A 323 10.59 -11.76 13.60
C PRO A 323 10.04 -11.59 12.19
N MET A 324 10.81 -10.91 11.32
CA MET A 324 10.44 -10.68 9.94
C MET A 324 11.36 -11.47 9.01
N ARG A 325 10.77 -12.12 8.02
CA ARG A 325 11.50 -12.75 6.92
C ARG A 325 11.39 -11.85 5.69
N VAL A 326 12.40 -11.02 5.48
CA VAL A 326 12.41 -10.02 4.41
C VAL A 326 12.97 -10.63 3.12
N GLY A 327 12.21 -10.54 2.05
CA GLY A 327 12.55 -11.16 0.78
C GLY A 327 11.34 -11.78 0.10
N ARG A 328 11.57 -12.63 -0.90
CA ARG A 328 10.50 -13.31 -1.65
C ARG A 328 10.89 -14.72 -2.05
N VAL A 329 9.90 -15.57 -2.32
CA VAL A 329 10.14 -16.81 -3.05
C VAL A 329 10.68 -16.50 -4.46
N ARG A 330 11.53 -17.39 -5.00
CA ARG A 330 12.07 -17.20 -6.35
C ARG A 330 10.96 -17.15 -7.39
N ASN A 331 9.97 -18.05 -7.29
CA ASN A 331 8.80 -18.10 -8.12
C ASN A 331 7.54 -18.17 -7.25
N ALA A 332 6.63 -17.20 -7.41
CA ALA A 332 5.37 -17.18 -6.66
C ALA A 332 4.37 -18.24 -7.15
N TRP A 333 4.51 -18.73 -8.37
CA TRP A 333 3.70 -19.80 -8.95
C TRP A 333 4.57 -21.00 -9.32
N VAL A 334 4.43 -22.09 -8.59
CA VAL A 334 5.14 -23.37 -8.77
C VAL A 334 4.13 -24.50 -8.89
N LYS A 335 4.22 -25.30 -9.96
CA LYS A 335 3.27 -26.41 -10.20
C LYS A 335 1.83 -25.87 -10.19
N ASN A 336 0.96 -26.48 -9.39
CA ASN A 336 -0.42 -26.04 -9.14
C ASN A 336 -0.58 -25.24 -7.84
N CYS A 337 0.51 -24.64 -7.34
CA CYS A 337 0.51 -23.80 -6.13
C CYS A 337 0.91 -22.36 -6.46
N LEU A 338 0.14 -21.40 -5.96
CA LEU A 338 0.40 -19.98 -6.01
C LEU A 338 0.62 -19.44 -4.60
N ALA A 339 1.71 -18.71 -4.33
CA ALA A 339 1.95 -18.05 -3.07
C ALA A 339 1.48 -16.59 -3.09
N VAL A 340 0.70 -16.16 -2.10
CA VAL A 340 0.16 -14.80 -1.98
C VAL A 340 0.32 -14.28 -0.55
N GLY A 341 0.69 -13.01 -0.43
CA GLY A 341 0.97 -12.38 0.86
C GLY A 341 2.32 -12.85 1.42
N LEU A 342 2.41 -13.02 2.74
CA LEU A 342 3.68 -13.32 3.42
C LEU A 342 4.30 -14.67 3.03
N SER A 343 3.54 -15.62 2.49
CA SER A 343 4.06 -16.87 1.93
C SER A 343 4.81 -16.63 0.60
N GLY A 344 4.39 -15.64 -0.19
CA GLY A 344 5.07 -15.21 -1.40
C GLY A 344 6.29 -14.34 -1.13
N GLY A 345 6.27 -13.57 -0.05
CA GLY A 345 7.37 -12.70 0.36
C GLY A 345 6.90 -11.51 1.19
N PHE A 346 7.87 -10.76 1.69
CA PHE A 346 7.64 -9.59 2.51
C PHE A 346 8.75 -8.55 2.31
N ILE A 347 8.36 -7.31 2.19
CA ILE A 347 9.23 -6.14 2.30
C ILE A 347 8.63 -5.27 3.41
N GLU A 348 9.48 -4.67 4.22
CA GLU A 348 9.05 -3.85 5.36
C GLU A 348 7.98 -2.80 4.95
N PRO A 349 6.98 -2.52 5.81
CA PRO A 349 5.75 -1.82 5.41
C PRO A 349 5.91 -0.29 5.39
N LEU A 350 7.09 0.24 5.07
CA LEU A 350 7.44 1.67 5.12
C LEU A 350 6.47 2.52 4.28
N GLU A 351 6.10 2.04 3.11
CA GLU A 351 5.18 2.71 2.17
C GLU A 351 3.83 2.00 2.02
N SER A 352 3.52 1.08 2.96
CA SER A 352 2.20 0.41 3.05
C SER A 352 1.83 -0.43 1.82
N THR A 353 2.78 -1.16 1.27
CA THR A 353 2.67 -1.87 -0.01
C THR A 353 2.08 -3.28 0.10
N ALA A 354 2.04 -3.90 1.29
CA ALA A 354 1.69 -5.31 1.45
C ALA A 354 0.32 -5.69 0.84
N ILE A 355 -0.74 -4.93 1.15
CA ILE A 355 -2.09 -5.17 0.60
C ILE A 355 -2.14 -4.89 -0.92
N HIS A 356 -1.40 -3.90 -1.41
CA HIS A 356 -1.28 -3.61 -2.84
C HIS A 356 -0.64 -4.78 -3.60
N MET A 357 0.40 -5.39 -3.05
CA MET A 357 1.06 -6.54 -3.64
C MET A 357 0.11 -7.75 -3.72
N ILE A 358 -0.70 -7.98 -2.69
CA ILE A 358 -1.75 -9.01 -2.70
C ILE A 358 -2.76 -8.72 -3.82
N ASP A 359 -3.28 -7.48 -3.92
CA ASP A 359 -4.26 -7.09 -4.94
C ASP A 359 -3.75 -7.37 -6.35
N HIS A 360 -2.51 -6.96 -6.65
CA HIS A 360 -1.90 -7.18 -7.98
C HIS A 360 -1.65 -8.66 -8.26
N ALA A 361 -1.07 -9.39 -7.31
CA ALA A 361 -0.79 -10.82 -7.48
C ALA A 361 -2.06 -11.61 -7.82
N VAL A 362 -3.15 -11.35 -7.10
CA VAL A 362 -4.42 -12.06 -7.32
C VAL A 362 -5.08 -11.65 -8.65
N ARG A 363 -5.05 -10.36 -9.01
CA ARG A 363 -5.63 -9.90 -10.29
C ARG A 363 -4.87 -10.47 -11.49
N TRP A 364 -3.54 -10.46 -11.44
CA TRP A 364 -2.74 -11.07 -12.51
C TRP A 364 -2.95 -12.58 -12.60
N PHE A 365 -3.14 -13.27 -11.47
CA PHE A 365 -3.54 -14.67 -11.51
C PHE A 365 -4.92 -14.86 -12.17
N ALA A 366 -5.89 -14.02 -11.85
CA ALA A 366 -7.21 -14.08 -12.49
C ALA A 366 -7.16 -13.80 -14.01
N GLU A 367 -6.24 -12.93 -14.47
CA GLU A 367 -5.96 -12.70 -15.90
C GLU A 367 -5.29 -13.91 -16.57
N HIS A 368 -4.53 -14.69 -15.82
CA HIS A 368 -3.80 -15.87 -16.29
C HIS A 368 -4.46 -17.18 -15.81
N LEU A 369 -5.75 -17.14 -15.46
CA LEU A 369 -6.45 -18.28 -14.89
C LEU A 369 -6.22 -19.53 -15.76
N PRO A 370 -5.56 -20.58 -15.22
CA PRO A 370 -5.16 -21.72 -16.03
C PRO A 370 -6.33 -22.64 -16.30
N THR A 371 -6.11 -23.55 -17.22
CA THR A 371 -6.88 -24.79 -17.31
C THR A 371 -6.35 -25.80 -16.29
N ARG A 372 -6.87 -27.03 -16.26
CA ARG A 372 -6.33 -28.11 -15.41
C ARG A 372 -4.88 -28.45 -15.77
N GLU A 373 -4.52 -28.28 -17.04
CA GLU A 373 -3.15 -28.37 -17.50
C GLU A 373 -2.56 -26.96 -17.49
N ILE A 374 -1.72 -26.69 -16.49
CA ILE A 374 -1.13 -25.35 -16.29
C ILE A 374 -0.04 -25.11 -17.32
N GLU A 375 -0.30 -24.21 -18.26
CA GLU A 375 0.64 -23.86 -19.32
C GLU A 375 1.90 -23.18 -18.75
N PRO A 376 3.10 -23.71 -19.06
CA PRO A 376 4.35 -23.13 -18.54
C PRO A 376 4.55 -21.65 -18.89
N ALA A 377 4.04 -21.21 -20.04
CA ALA A 377 4.16 -19.82 -20.50
C ALA A 377 3.38 -18.85 -19.61
N LEU A 378 2.14 -19.20 -19.20
CA LEU A 378 1.32 -18.39 -18.28
C LEU A 378 2.00 -18.26 -16.92
N ARG A 379 2.46 -19.39 -16.36
CA ARG A 379 3.18 -19.41 -15.08
C ARG A 379 4.47 -18.58 -15.16
N ALA A 380 5.25 -18.72 -16.22
CA ALA A 380 6.47 -17.95 -16.40
C ALA A 380 6.20 -16.44 -16.53
N ARG A 381 5.11 -16.05 -17.22
CA ARG A 381 4.72 -14.65 -17.36
C ARG A 381 4.28 -14.07 -15.99
N TYR A 382 3.44 -14.80 -15.27
CA TYR A 382 3.00 -14.42 -13.92
C TYR A 382 4.20 -14.20 -12.98
N ASN A 383 5.12 -15.16 -12.91
CA ASN A 383 6.29 -15.06 -12.05
C ASN A 383 7.15 -13.84 -12.38
N ARG A 384 7.33 -13.52 -13.67
CA ARG A 384 8.06 -12.30 -14.06
C ARG A 384 7.35 -11.02 -13.60
N GLN A 385 6.01 -10.97 -13.68
CA GLN A 385 5.25 -9.79 -13.23
C GLN A 385 5.35 -9.60 -11.71
N VAL A 386 5.16 -10.68 -10.95
CA VAL A 386 5.28 -10.64 -9.49
C VAL A 386 6.72 -10.29 -9.05
N ASN A 387 7.74 -10.86 -9.71
CA ASN A 387 9.12 -10.50 -9.41
C ASN A 387 9.38 -9.01 -9.64
N LYS A 388 8.95 -8.43 -10.77
CA LYS A 388 9.06 -6.99 -11.03
C LYS A 388 8.32 -6.13 -10.01
N LEU A 389 7.20 -6.61 -9.47
CA LEU A 389 6.49 -5.90 -8.39
C LEU A 389 7.31 -5.85 -7.10
N TYR A 390 7.98 -6.96 -6.74
CA TYR A 390 8.90 -6.97 -5.60
C TYR A 390 10.13 -6.09 -5.86
N ASP A 391 10.67 -6.10 -7.06
CA ASP A 391 11.82 -5.28 -7.44
C ASP A 391 11.46 -3.78 -7.36
N GLU A 392 10.28 -3.35 -7.86
CA GLU A 392 9.76 -1.98 -7.72
C GLU A 392 9.71 -1.53 -6.25
N VAL A 393 9.16 -2.39 -5.39
CA VAL A 393 9.02 -2.06 -3.96
C VAL A 393 10.39 -2.03 -3.29
N LEU A 394 11.27 -2.98 -3.60
CA LEU A 394 12.63 -3.03 -3.04
C LEU A 394 13.43 -1.77 -3.38
N ASP A 395 13.44 -1.38 -4.66
CA ASP A 395 14.12 -0.16 -5.14
C ASP A 395 13.64 1.07 -4.36
N PHE A 396 12.31 1.20 -4.22
CA PHE A 396 11.75 2.37 -3.56
C PHE A 396 12.03 2.40 -2.05
N ILE A 397 12.02 1.26 -1.37
CA ILE A 397 12.39 1.20 0.05
C ILE A 397 13.90 1.46 0.23
N CYS A 398 14.77 0.85 -0.58
CA CYS A 398 16.20 1.10 -0.55
C CYS A 398 16.55 2.58 -0.79
N LEU A 399 15.79 3.28 -1.66
CA LEU A 399 15.95 4.72 -1.89
C LEU A 399 15.84 5.53 -0.59
N HIS A 400 14.88 5.20 0.28
CA HIS A 400 14.68 5.92 1.54
C HIS A 400 15.89 5.82 2.46
N TYR A 401 16.52 4.65 2.55
CA TYR A 401 17.72 4.42 3.34
C TYR A 401 18.94 5.09 2.71
N ARG A 402 19.16 4.86 1.41
CA ARG A 402 20.34 5.37 0.69
C ARG A 402 20.42 6.90 0.68
N LEU A 403 19.29 7.59 0.64
CA LEU A 403 19.20 9.04 0.69
C LEU A 403 19.04 9.60 2.11
N GLY A 404 19.16 8.78 3.15
CA GLY A 404 19.25 9.23 4.54
C GLY A 404 20.57 9.95 4.78
N ASN A 405 20.57 11.03 5.59
CA ASN A 405 21.77 11.77 5.94
C ASN A 405 21.99 11.88 7.46
N ARG A 406 21.32 11.04 8.24
CA ARG A 406 21.55 10.94 9.69
C ARG A 406 22.94 10.35 9.98
N THR A 407 23.60 10.86 11.02
CA THR A 407 24.94 10.44 11.45
C THR A 407 25.04 10.17 12.95
N ASN A 408 23.91 10.31 13.67
CA ASN A 408 23.90 10.19 15.13
C ASN A 408 23.93 8.73 15.61
N ASP A 409 23.49 7.79 14.78
CA ASP A 409 23.39 6.38 15.10
C ASP A 409 24.06 5.54 14.03
N GLN A 410 24.81 4.52 14.44
CA GLN A 410 25.56 3.63 13.52
C GLN A 410 24.62 2.94 12.52
N TYR A 411 23.43 2.54 12.95
CA TYR A 411 22.41 1.96 12.07
C TYR A 411 22.14 2.80 10.81
N TRP A 412 21.97 4.13 10.95
CA TRP A 412 21.68 4.99 9.79
C TRP A 412 22.88 5.21 8.88
N ILE A 413 24.08 5.14 9.45
CA ILE A 413 25.34 5.18 8.68
C ILE A 413 25.44 3.90 7.86
N ASP A 414 25.32 2.73 8.49
CA ASP A 414 25.42 1.43 7.84
C ASP A 414 24.33 1.23 6.78
N ALA A 415 23.08 1.57 7.10
CA ALA A 415 21.96 1.50 6.15
C ALA A 415 22.21 2.34 4.87
N ARG A 416 22.96 3.43 4.98
CA ARG A 416 23.34 4.27 3.85
C ARG A 416 24.59 3.78 3.12
N THR A 417 25.62 3.29 3.83
CA THR A 417 26.95 3.06 3.26
C THR A 417 27.28 1.60 3.01
N GLU A 418 26.77 0.69 3.86
CA GLU A 418 27.14 -0.73 3.85
C GLU A 418 26.10 -1.61 3.13
N MET A 419 24.80 -1.22 3.17
CA MET A 419 23.76 -1.98 2.49
C MET A 419 23.92 -1.87 0.97
N LYS A 420 23.76 -2.99 0.30
CA LYS A 420 23.66 -3.02 -1.16
C LYS A 420 22.40 -2.28 -1.62
N ILE A 421 22.44 -1.77 -2.80
CA ILE A 421 21.25 -1.26 -3.50
C ILE A 421 21.09 -2.03 -4.81
N PRO A 422 19.86 -2.26 -5.27
CA PRO A 422 19.63 -2.91 -6.57
C PRO A 422 20.29 -2.14 -7.71
N ASP A 423 20.81 -2.85 -8.71
CA ASP A 423 21.59 -2.25 -9.81
C ASP A 423 20.84 -1.15 -10.54
N GLY A 424 19.54 -1.35 -10.82
CA GLY A 424 18.70 -0.35 -11.49
C GLY A 424 18.53 0.93 -10.65
N LEU A 425 18.41 0.79 -9.33
CA LEU A 425 18.38 1.95 -8.44
C LEU A 425 19.74 2.66 -8.38
N ALA A 426 20.85 1.90 -8.39
CA ALA A 426 22.20 2.47 -8.39
C ALA A 426 22.44 3.34 -9.63
N GLU A 427 22.08 2.82 -10.83
CA GLU A 427 22.14 3.55 -12.10
C GLU A 427 21.29 4.82 -12.06
N ASN A 428 20.06 4.72 -11.59
CA ASN A 428 19.16 5.85 -11.46
C ASN A 428 19.68 6.90 -10.47
N LEU A 429 20.22 6.49 -9.33
CA LEU A 429 20.81 7.42 -8.35
C LEU A 429 22.05 8.15 -8.91
N GLU A 430 22.86 7.51 -9.75
CA GLU A 430 23.95 8.17 -10.43
C GLU A 430 23.41 9.23 -11.42
N LEU A 431 22.42 8.86 -12.23
CA LEU A 431 21.79 9.73 -13.23
C LEU A 431 21.10 10.94 -12.60
N TRP A 432 20.39 10.74 -11.49
CA TRP A 432 19.63 11.80 -10.81
C TRP A 432 20.49 12.82 -10.06
N GLN A 433 21.81 12.65 -10.02
CA GLN A 433 22.72 13.72 -9.62
C GLN A 433 22.79 14.85 -10.67
N TYR A 434 22.42 14.57 -11.91
CA TYR A 434 22.56 15.50 -13.04
C TYR A 434 21.24 16.04 -13.56
N ARG A 435 20.13 15.35 -13.32
CA ARG A 435 18.76 15.74 -13.66
C ARG A 435 17.75 15.08 -12.71
N LEU A 436 16.53 15.60 -12.68
CA LEU A 436 15.45 14.94 -11.95
C LEU A 436 14.98 13.64 -12.65
N PRO A 437 14.38 12.71 -11.89
CA PRO A 437 13.70 11.52 -12.45
C PRO A 437 12.71 11.88 -13.55
N VAL A 438 12.66 11.09 -14.60
CA VAL A 438 11.68 11.17 -15.69
C VAL A 438 11.03 9.80 -15.93
N GLU A 439 9.95 9.78 -16.72
CA GLU A 439 9.13 8.59 -16.94
C GLU A 439 9.94 7.36 -17.40
N HIS A 440 10.90 7.56 -18.29
CA HIS A 440 11.70 6.47 -18.86
C HIS A 440 12.76 5.88 -17.92
N ASP A 441 12.99 6.49 -16.77
CA ASP A 441 13.90 5.93 -15.76
C ASP A 441 13.27 4.77 -14.99
N ILE A 442 11.94 4.68 -15.00
CA ILE A 442 11.19 3.66 -14.28
C ILE A 442 10.54 2.70 -15.28
N GLU A 443 11.17 1.57 -15.50
CA GLU A 443 10.70 0.57 -16.47
C GLU A 443 9.37 -0.09 -16.09
N PHE A 444 9.12 -0.21 -14.77
CA PHE A 444 7.93 -0.85 -14.25
C PHE A 444 7.45 -0.09 -13.01
N ALA A 445 6.22 0.36 -13.06
CA ALA A 445 5.60 1.09 -11.96
C ALA A 445 4.12 0.71 -11.84
N THR A 446 3.79 0.08 -10.74
CA THR A 446 2.40 -0.14 -10.32
C THR A 446 1.95 0.93 -9.33
N LEU A 447 2.90 1.49 -8.58
CA LEU A 447 2.67 2.48 -7.52
C LEU A 447 3.68 3.63 -7.58
N PHE A 448 4.97 3.34 -7.77
CA PHE A 448 6.05 4.29 -7.63
C PHE A 448 6.56 4.79 -8.99
N ASN A 449 5.79 5.70 -9.65
CA ASN A 449 6.25 6.35 -10.87
C ASN A 449 7.33 7.42 -10.59
N TYR A 450 7.97 7.94 -11.62
CA TYR A 450 9.07 8.90 -11.50
C TYR A 450 8.74 10.14 -10.66
N ARG A 451 7.48 10.60 -10.60
CA ARG A 451 7.07 11.76 -9.79
C ARG A 451 7.10 11.46 -8.29
N VAL A 452 6.87 10.20 -7.91
CA VAL A 452 7.02 9.78 -6.51
C VAL A 452 8.49 9.83 -6.11
N TYR A 453 9.41 9.41 -7.00
CA TYR A 453 10.85 9.56 -6.78
C TYR A 453 11.27 11.04 -6.68
N GLN A 454 10.76 11.92 -7.58
CA GLN A 454 10.97 13.37 -7.46
C GLN A 454 10.51 13.90 -6.09
N THR A 455 9.36 13.44 -5.60
CA THR A 455 8.79 13.82 -4.30
C THR A 455 9.73 13.45 -3.14
N VAL A 456 10.28 12.24 -3.15
CA VAL A 456 11.21 11.78 -2.11
C VAL A 456 12.53 12.56 -2.15
N LEU A 457 13.12 12.73 -3.35
CA LEU A 457 14.37 13.49 -3.52
C LEU A 457 14.25 14.94 -3.02
N LEU A 458 13.18 15.63 -3.41
CA LEU A 458 12.93 17.02 -3.02
C LEU A 458 12.46 17.14 -1.56
N GLY A 459 11.64 16.20 -1.09
CA GLY A 459 11.16 16.17 0.30
C GLY A 459 12.30 15.94 1.29
N LYS A 460 13.24 15.08 0.96
CA LYS A 460 14.46 14.83 1.73
C LYS A 460 15.52 15.94 1.59
N GLN A 461 15.30 16.93 0.75
CA GLN A 461 16.22 18.04 0.47
C GLN A 461 17.64 17.56 0.07
N VAL A 462 17.74 16.45 -0.67
CA VAL A 462 19.04 15.83 -0.97
C VAL A 462 19.96 16.75 -1.79
N TYR A 463 19.37 17.55 -2.68
CA TYR A 463 20.11 18.51 -3.51
C TYR A 463 20.59 19.76 -2.74
N ASP A 464 20.12 19.96 -1.52
CA ASP A 464 20.57 21.01 -0.61
C ASP A 464 21.65 20.50 0.36
N THR A 465 21.78 19.17 0.46
CA THR A 465 22.70 18.50 1.40
C THR A 465 23.85 17.77 0.72
N GLY A 466 24.14 18.12 -0.55
CA GLY A 466 25.35 17.69 -1.27
C GLY A 466 25.16 16.57 -2.29
N TYR A 467 23.94 16.08 -2.50
CA TYR A 467 23.66 15.15 -3.59
C TYR A 467 23.42 15.92 -4.88
N GLY A 468 24.18 15.62 -5.95
CA GLY A 468 24.08 16.31 -7.25
C GLY A 468 24.34 17.83 -7.15
N PRO A 469 25.53 18.27 -6.71
CA PRO A 469 25.82 19.67 -6.36
C PRO A 469 25.57 20.65 -7.53
N ASP A 470 25.80 20.19 -8.76
CA ASP A 470 25.69 21.03 -9.96
C ASP A 470 24.31 20.93 -10.65
N ILE A 471 23.36 20.20 -10.09
CA ILE A 471 22.08 19.95 -10.77
C ILE A 471 21.36 21.26 -11.16
N ARG A 472 21.39 22.27 -10.28
CA ARG A 472 20.72 23.56 -10.55
C ARG A 472 21.30 24.32 -11.73
N GLU A 473 22.61 24.20 -11.95
CA GLU A 473 23.29 24.82 -13.10
C GLU A 473 22.98 24.09 -14.40
N ARG A 474 22.77 22.76 -14.32
CA ARG A 474 22.43 21.90 -15.46
C ARG A 474 20.98 22.01 -15.90
N LEU A 475 20.07 22.48 -15.03
CA LEU A 475 18.67 22.71 -15.41
C LEU A 475 18.61 23.73 -16.55
N ARG A 476 17.75 23.46 -17.52
CA ARG A 476 17.44 24.41 -18.60
C ARG A 476 17.05 25.78 -18.05
N PRO A 477 17.29 26.88 -18.77
CA PRO A 477 16.82 28.19 -18.36
C PRO A 477 15.30 28.23 -18.26
N LEU A 478 14.79 28.48 -17.06
CA LEU A 478 13.36 28.54 -16.77
C LEU A 478 12.91 29.98 -16.55
N LYS A 479 11.68 30.29 -16.98
CA LYS A 479 11.09 31.62 -16.77
C LYS A 479 10.49 31.71 -15.36
N LYS A 480 11.18 32.39 -14.46
CA LYS A 480 10.75 32.64 -13.08
C LYS A 480 9.30 33.13 -12.92
N PRO A 481 8.79 34.09 -13.74
CA PRO A 481 7.42 34.54 -13.62
C PRO A 481 6.35 33.46 -13.80
N ILE A 482 6.59 32.45 -14.65
CA ILE A 482 5.67 31.30 -14.84
C ILE A 482 5.44 30.57 -13.53
N TRP A 483 6.53 30.22 -12.84
CA TRP A 483 6.48 29.54 -11.55
C TRP A 483 5.72 30.36 -10.49
N PHE A 484 6.09 31.62 -10.31
CA PHE A 484 5.49 32.45 -9.26
C PHE A 484 4.01 32.79 -9.54
N GLN A 485 3.62 32.92 -10.79
CA GLN A 485 2.20 33.13 -11.16
C GLN A 485 1.38 31.88 -10.86
N TRP A 486 1.88 30.70 -11.26
CA TRP A 486 1.24 29.42 -10.96
C TRP A 486 1.16 29.20 -9.44
N TRP A 487 2.26 29.36 -8.73
CA TRP A 487 2.32 29.15 -7.29
C TRP A 487 1.40 30.10 -6.51
N LYS A 488 1.28 31.34 -6.93
CA LYS A 488 0.33 32.30 -6.35
C LYS A 488 -1.11 31.80 -6.47
N GLY A 489 -1.50 31.25 -7.63
CA GLY A 489 -2.79 30.61 -7.84
C GLY A 489 -2.97 29.39 -6.94
N ALA A 490 -2.02 28.46 -6.96
CA ALA A 490 -2.04 27.25 -6.15
C ALA A 490 -2.16 27.55 -4.64
N LYS A 491 -1.50 28.60 -4.14
CA LYS A 491 -1.61 29.02 -2.74
C LYS A 491 -3.02 29.48 -2.36
N VAL A 492 -3.72 30.20 -3.26
CA VAL A 492 -5.11 30.60 -3.05
C VAL A 492 -6.02 29.37 -3.03
N ASP A 493 -5.84 28.46 -3.99
CA ASP A 493 -6.62 27.23 -4.06
C ASP A 493 -6.42 26.34 -2.83
N LEU A 494 -5.18 26.19 -2.37
CA LEU A 494 -4.85 25.45 -1.12
C LEU A 494 -5.57 26.06 0.09
N ALA A 495 -5.56 27.38 0.24
CA ALA A 495 -6.24 28.06 1.34
C ALA A 495 -7.76 27.83 1.32
N GLN A 496 -8.38 27.85 0.13
CA GLN A 496 -9.80 27.55 -0.03
C GLN A 496 -10.13 26.09 0.29
N ILE A 497 -9.29 25.15 -0.16
CA ILE A 497 -9.41 23.73 0.14
C ILE A 497 -9.39 23.52 1.66
N LEU A 498 -8.37 24.03 2.36
CA LEU A 498 -8.22 23.87 3.80
C LEU A 498 -9.43 24.44 4.57
N LYS A 499 -9.97 25.57 4.09
CA LYS A 499 -11.17 26.18 4.71
C LYS A 499 -12.43 25.35 4.48
N SER A 500 -12.56 24.69 3.33
CA SER A 500 -13.76 23.94 2.93
C SER A 500 -13.81 22.50 3.45
N MET A 501 -12.66 21.91 3.84
CA MET A 501 -12.62 20.53 4.32
C MET A 501 -13.06 20.43 5.78
N PRO A 502 -13.93 19.46 6.11
CA PRO A 502 -14.36 19.19 7.49
C PRO A 502 -13.20 18.64 8.32
N ASP A 503 -13.36 18.65 9.63
CA ASP A 503 -12.48 17.90 10.52
C ASP A 503 -12.61 16.41 10.21
N HIS A 504 -11.48 15.68 10.24
CA HIS A 504 -11.44 14.27 9.85
C HIS A 504 -12.40 13.43 10.69
N LYS A 505 -12.45 13.63 12.01
CA LYS A 505 -13.39 12.94 12.90
C LYS A 505 -14.85 13.19 12.53
N THR A 506 -15.20 14.43 12.18
CA THR A 506 -16.55 14.80 11.74
C THR A 506 -16.92 14.07 10.42
N LEU A 507 -16.00 14.05 9.44
CA LEU A 507 -16.22 13.30 8.20
C LEU A 507 -16.38 11.80 8.45
N LEU A 508 -15.56 11.22 9.33
CA LEU A 508 -15.67 9.80 9.68
C LEU A 508 -17.03 9.47 10.30
N ARG A 509 -17.55 10.33 11.19
CA ARG A 509 -18.89 10.18 11.79
C ARG A 509 -20.00 10.31 10.75
N ASP A 510 -19.87 11.21 9.78
CA ASP A 510 -20.81 11.38 8.66
C ASP A 510 -20.89 10.10 7.83
N ILE A 511 -19.75 9.59 7.35
CA ILE A 511 -19.69 8.37 6.53
C ILE A 511 -20.26 7.16 7.27
N ARG A 512 -19.98 7.04 8.56
CA ARG A 512 -20.47 5.96 9.41
C ARG A 512 -21.97 6.09 9.74
N GLY A 513 -22.58 7.24 9.41
CA GLY A 513 -23.98 7.55 9.75
C GLY A 513 -24.18 7.75 11.26
N GLU A 514 -23.19 8.32 11.93
CA GLU A 514 -23.17 8.61 13.36
C GLU A 514 -23.42 10.10 13.69
N LEU A 515 -23.56 10.95 12.65
CA LEU A 515 -24.04 12.32 12.85
C LEU A 515 -25.56 12.29 12.97
N ASP A 516 -26.09 12.88 14.04
CA ASP A 516 -27.50 13.23 14.10
C ASP A 516 -27.83 14.09 12.89
N GLN A 517 -28.95 13.79 12.19
CA GLN A 517 -29.30 14.38 10.90
C GLN A 517 -29.00 15.87 10.82
N PRO A 518 -28.36 16.35 9.75
CA PRO A 518 -27.86 17.70 9.71
C PRO A 518 -29.00 18.70 9.69
N ALA A 519 -28.90 19.68 10.56
CA ALA A 519 -29.52 20.98 10.39
C ALA A 519 -28.79 21.76 9.24
N PHE A 520 -28.62 21.13 8.06
CA PHE A 520 -28.08 21.78 6.89
C PHE A 520 -29.04 21.59 5.71
N GLY A 521 -29.81 22.68 5.47
CA GLY A 521 -30.45 22.90 4.20
C GLY A 521 -29.43 22.80 3.07
N MET A 522 -29.88 22.23 1.94
CA MET A 522 -29.14 22.15 0.70
C MET A 522 -28.50 23.50 0.37
N ALA A 523 -27.26 23.70 0.76
CA ALA A 523 -26.47 24.78 0.22
C ALA A 523 -26.12 24.40 -1.22
N ALA A 524 -26.59 25.20 -2.17
CA ALA A 524 -26.35 25.05 -3.58
C ALA A 524 -24.87 24.74 -3.85
N MET A 525 -24.63 23.71 -4.66
CA MET A 525 -23.32 23.31 -5.15
C MET A 525 -22.61 24.56 -5.71
N ALA A 526 -21.55 24.98 -5.04
CA ALA A 526 -20.60 25.89 -5.66
C ALA A 526 -19.99 25.17 -6.88
N PRO A 527 -19.82 25.84 -8.02
CA PRO A 527 -19.27 25.22 -9.21
C PRO A 527 -17.89 24.65 -8.91
N THR A 528 -17.68 23.40 -9.31
CA THR A 528 -16.39 22.71 -9.27
C THR A 528 -15.34 23.57 -9.97
N VAL A 529 -14.47 24.23 -9.23
CA VAL A 529 -13.28 24.84 -9.79
C VAL A 529 -12.35 23.70 -10.18
N ALA A 530 -12.27 23.41 -11.47
CA ALA A 530 -11.31 22.48 -12.01
C ALA A 530 -9.90 23.00 -11.70
N MET A 531 -9.10 22.20 -11.00
CA MET A 531 -7.68 22.51 -10.84
C MET A 531 -7.04 22.60 -12.23
N PRO A 532 -6.39 23.69 -12.63
CA PRO A 532 -5.67 23.74 -13.90
C PRO A 532 -4.53 22.72 -13.85
N GLY A 533 -4.64 21.66 -14.67
CA GLY A 533 -3.56 20.69 -14.85
C GLY A 533 -3.71 19.34 -14.17
N ALA A 534 -4.86 18.98 -13.60
CA ALA A 534 -5.13 17.59 -13.28
C ALA A 534 -5.22 16.82 -14.61
N ALA A 535 -4.25 15.94 -14.86
CA ALA A 535 -4.34 15.00 -15.98
C ALA A 535 -5.62 14.18 -15.78
N PRO A 536 -6.45 13.98 -16.81
CA PRO A 536 -7.62 13.12 -16.70
C PRO A 536 -7.14 11.72 -16.30
N ALA A 537 -7.89 11.04 -15.43
CA ALA A 537 -7.70 9.62 -15.20
C ALA A 537 -7.61 8.90 -16.54
N PRO A 538 -6.78 7.84 -16.66
CA PRO A 538 -6.60 7.15 -17.94
C PRO A 538 -7.95 6.86 -18.58
N ALA A 539 -8.10 7.18 -19.85
CA ALA A 539 -9.35 7.14 -20.62
C ALA A 539 -10.11 5.79 -20.57
N MET A 540 -9.47 4.73 -20.11
CA MET A 540 -10.09 3.40 -19.91
C MET A 540 -11.15 3.35 -18.79
N LEU A 541 -11.21 4.33 -17.89
CA LEU A 541 -12.17 4.33 -16.77
C LEU A 541 -13.40 5.24 -17.01
N GLN A 542 -13.39 6.09 -18.03
CA GLN A 542 -14.51 7.00 -18.32
C GLN A 542 -15.64 6.38 -19.15
N ASN A 543 -15.44 5.22 -19.79
CA ASN A 543 -16.40 4.62 -20.74
C ASN A 543 -16.99 3.27 -20.27
N MET A 544 -17.04 2.97 -18.97
CA MET A 544 -17.79 1.80 -18.52
C MET A 544 -19.28 2.15 -18.37
N PRO A 545 -20.19 1.49 -19.10
CA PRO A 545 -21.62 1.74 -18.98
C PRO A 545 -22.12 1.38 -17.59
N ASN A 546 -23.11 2.13 -17.11
CA ASN A 546 -23.77 1.91 -15.83
C ASN A 546 -24.47 0.52 -15.83
N LEU A 547 -24.30 -0.26 -14.77
CA LEU A 547 -24.87 -1.61 -14.64
C LEU A 547 -26.38 -1.68 -14.91
N ALA A 548 -27.12 -0.61 -14.67
CA ALA A 548 -28.56 -0.51 -14.97
C ALA A 548 -28.86 -0.50 -16.48
N GLU A 549 -27.94 -0.04 -17.32
CA GLU A 549 -28.12 0.01 -18.78
C GLU A 549 -27.79 -1.33 -19.45
N ILE A 550 -26.91 -2.13 -18.84
CA ILE A 550 -26.56 -3.47 -19.33
C ILE A 550 -27.69 -4.47 -19.04
N GLN A 551 -28.39 -4.32 -17.91
CA GLN A 551 -29.51 -5.19 -17.55
C GLN A 551 -30.79 -4.92 -18.35
N SER A 552 -30.91 -3.77 -19.01
CA SER A 552 -32.09 -3.39 -19.79
C SER A 552 -32.03 -3.75 -21.28
N GLY A 553 -30.94 -4.35 -21.78
CA GLY A 553 -30.84 -4.83 -23.17
C GLY A 553 -30.89 -3.73 -24.25
N LYS A 554 -30.59 -2.48 -23.91
CA LYS A 554 -30.81 -1.31 -24.81
C LYS A 554 -29.56 -0.73 -25.45
N LYS A 555 -28.43 -1.45 -25.52
CA LYS A 555 -27.32 -1.07 -26.42
C LYS A 555 -26.53 -2.30 -26.88
N ASP A 556 -26.51 -2.51 -28.17
CA ASP A 556 -25.61 -3.47 -28.83
C ASP A 556 -24.16 -3.01 -28.70
N LEU A 557 -23.30 -3.92 -28.25
CA LEU A 557 -21.86 -3.73 -28.21
C LEU A 557 -21.30 -3.74 -29.65
N GLN A 558 -20.90 -2.60 -30.18
CA GLN A 558 -19.90 -2.55 -31.24
C GLN A 558 -18.51 -2.53 -30.60
N LEU A 559 -17.81 -3.65 -30.78
CA LEU A 559 -16.41 -3.84 -30.46
C LEU A 559 -15.53 -3.05 -31.44
N PHE A 560 -14.68 -2.19 -30.93
CA PHE A 560 -13.36 -1.87 -31.49
C PHE A 560 -12.32 -1.88 -30.37
#